data_0f3efadbf061853bf0de1d4304870a9b
#
_entry.id   0f3efadbf061853bf0de1d4304870a9b
#
_cell.length_a   1.000
_cell.length_b   1.000
_cell.length_c   1.000
_cell.angle_alpha   90.00
_cell.angle_beta   90.00
_cell.angle_gamma   90.00
#
_symmetry.space_group_name_H-M   'P 1'
#
loop_
_entity.id
_entity.type
_entity.pdbx_description
1 polymer ?
#
loop_
_entity_poly.entity_id
_entity_poly.type
_entity_poly.pdbx_seq_one_letter_code
_entity_poly.pdbx_strand_id
1 'polypeptide(L)'
;MSLGAGEIPQARPVSKVVRDFSAVVVLALVALGAGLALNHFSSQQMPLVYQTPEQRLDAQLNSLISTPPFKVTPAATVGLPEFRAAVEAKNALILDARPSFFFQQGHVPGALNLARDNFAADYRALEPTLKTQLDRPVFVYCSGGACHDSKLVANALLSLGFANVSVYTGGWDEWSAQGLPVATGRAS
;
A
#
# COMPACT_ATOMS: atom_id res chain seq x y z
N MET A 1 -66.51 32.66 -16.21
CA MET A 1 -65.24 31.92 -16.33
C MET A 1 -64.13 32.93 -16.19
N SER A 2 -63.56 32.99 -14.98
CA SER A 2 -62.45 33.91 -14.67
C SER A 2 -61.14 33.14 -14.88
N LEU A 3 -60.35 33.58 -15.87
CA LEU A 3 -59.02 33.05 -16.13
C LEU A 3 -58.06 33.62 -15.08
N GLY A 4 -57.55 32.76 -14.20
CA GLY A 4 -56.58 33.12 -13.19
C GLY A 4 -55.29 33.59 -13.90
N ALA A 5 -54.88 34.83 -13.62
CA ALA A 5 -53.58 35.36 -14.02
C ALA A 5 -52.49 34.57 -13.32
N GLY A 6 -51.68 33.82 -14.06
CA GLY A 6 -50.52 33.12 -13.56
C GLY A 6 -49.48 34.15 -13.08
N GLU A 7 -49.13 34.06 -11.82
CA GLU A 7 -48.08 34.86 -11.18
C GLU A 7 -46.72 34.53 -11.83
N ILE A 8 -46.12 35.52 -12.54
CA ILE A 8 -44.78 35.39 -13.11
C ILE A 8 -43.78 35.40 -11.95
N PRO A 9 -42.93 34.39 -11.82
CA PRO A 9 -41.92 34.38 -10.75
C PRO A 9 -41.01 35.59 -10.85
N GLN A 10 -40.97 36.44 -9.88
CA GLN A 10 -40.12 37.63 -9.83
C GLN A 10 -38.67 37.20 -9.80
N ALA A 11 -37.87 37.67 -10.77
CA ALA A 11 -36.41 37.45 -10.83
C ALA A 11 -35.75 37.99 -9.54
N ARG A 12 -34.93 37.19 -8.89
CA ARG A 12 -34.20 37.60 -7.67
C ARG A 12 -33.30 38.80 -8.01
N PRO A 13 -33.29 39.85 -7.19
CA PRO A 13 -32.44 41.02 -7.43
C PRO A 13 -30.96 40.62 -7.48
N VAL A 14 -30.23 41.10 -8.48
CA VAL A 14 -28.82 40.77 -8.77
C VAL A 14 -27.93 40.93 -7.54
N SER A 15 -28.21 41.89 -6.67
CA SER A 15 -27.51 42.10 -5.39
C SER A 15 -27.62 40.93 -4.39
N LYS A 16 -28.78 40.24 -4.38
CA LYS A 16 -28.93 39.01 -3.55
C LYS A 16 -28.15 37.85 -4.13
N VAL A 17 -28.16 37.67 -5.45
CA VAL A 17 -27.42 36.59 -6.09
C VAL A 17 -25.91 36.76 -5.89
N VAL A 18 -25.38 37.95 -6.01
CA VAL A 18 -23.94 38.23 -5.76
C VAL A 18 -23.57 37.99 -4.30
N ARG A 19 -24.42 38.41 -3.36
CA ARG A 19 -24.19 38.16 -1.93
C ARG A 19 -24.24 36.69 -1.57
N ASP A 20 -25.20 35.95 -2.11
CA ASP A 20 -25.33 34.49 -1.87
C ASP A 20 -24.14 33.76 -2.50
N PHE A 21 -23.68 34.16 -3.69
CA PHE A 21 -22.49 33.60 -4.32
C PHE A 21 -21.21 33.90 -3.51
N SER A 22 -21.03 35.13 -3.01
CA SER A 22 -19.89 35.48 -2.17
C SER A 22 -19.87 34.69 -0.84
N ALA A 23 -21.04 34.46 -0.24
CA ALA A 23 -21.16 33.66 0.97
C ALA A 23 -20.75 32.20 0.72
N VAL A 24 -21.17 31.61 -0.41
CA VAL A 24 -20.77 30.24 -0.80
C VAL A 24 -19.27 30.14 -1.02
N VAL A 25 -18.66 31.12 -1.71
CA VAL A 25 -17.20 31.15 -1.92
C VAL A 25 -16.44 31.25 -0.59
N VAL A 26 -16.88 32.12 0.31
CA VAL A 26 -16.26 32.24 1.65
C VAL A 26 -16.37 30.94 2.44
N LEU A 27 -17.53 30.29 2.45
CA LEU A 27 -17.72 29.01 3.12
C LEU A 27 -16.82 27.91 2.52
N ALA A 28 -16.69 27.87 1.19
CA ALA A 28 -15.82 26.93 0.50
C ALA A 28 -14.33 27.14 0.87
N LEU A 29 -13.87 28.40 0.95
CA LEU A 29 -12.51 28.72 1.37
C LEU A 29 -12.24 28.37 2.83
N VAL A 30 -13.21 28.61 3.72
CA VAL A 30 -13.11 28.21 5.13
C VAL A 30 -13.06 26.69 5.27
N ALA A 31 -13.90 25.96 4.56
CA ALA A 31 -13.89 24.50 4.56
C ALA A 31 -12.56 23.93 4.02
N LEU A 32 -12.04 24.51 2.93
CA LEU A 32 -10.73 24.13 2.37
C LEU A 32 -9.60 24.39 3.37
N GLY A 33 -9.57 25.57 3.99
CA GLY A 33 -8.58 25.92 5.01
C GLY A 33 -8.63 25.01 6.22
N ALA A 34 -9.83 24.70 6.70
CA ALA A 34 -10.01 23.75 7.81
C ALA A 34 -9.56 22.34 7.41
N GLY A 35 -9.90 21.86 6.20
CA GLY A 35 -9.46 20.56 5.68
C GLY A 35 -7.94 20.45 5.58
N LEU A 36 -7.27 21.48 5.06
CA LEU A 36 -5.81 21.54 4.97
C LEU A 36 -5.16 21.55 6.36
N ALA A 37 -5.71 22.31 7.31
CA ALA A 37 -5.20 22.36 8.68
C ALA A 37 -5.37 20.99 9.38
N LEU A 38 -6.54 20.36 9.27
CA LEU A 38 -6.77 19.04 9.83
C LEU A 38 -5.83 17.99 9.23
N ASN A 39 -5.60 18.03 7.91
CA ASN A 39 -4.63 17.15 7.27
C ASN A 39 -3.20 17.37 7.75
N HIS A 40 -2.82 18.64 7.97
CA HIS A 40 -1.47 19.01 8.46
C HIS A 40 -1.21 18.49 9.88
N PHE A 41 -2.21 18.56 10.75
CA PHE A 41 -2.09 18.11 12.15
C PHE A 41 -2.45 16.64 12.34
N SER A 42 -2.87 15.94 11.30
CA SER A 42 -3.15 14.49 11.35
C SER A 42 -1.86 13.69 11.46
N SER A 43 -1.87 12.65 12.29
CA SER A 43 -0.78 11.66 12.36
C SER A 43 -0.63 10.85 11.08
N GLN A 44 -1.70 10.78 10.27
CA GLN A 44 -1.71 10.17 8.94
C GLN A 44 -2.09 11.24 7.90
N GLN A 45 -1.10 11.99 7.46
CA GLN A 45 -1.31 13.01 6.44
C GLN A 45 -1.69 12.38 5.10
N MET A 46 -2.82 12.79 4.55
CA MET A 46 -3.21 12.39 3.19
C MET A 46 -2.45 13.23 2.18
N PRO A 47 -1.77 12.62 1.20
CA PRO A 47 -1.11 13.36 0.14
C PRO A 47 -2.15 14.11 -0.70
N LEU A 48 -1.96 15.42 -0.89
CA LEU A 48 -2.85 16.28 -1.68
C LEU A 48 -2.69 16.05 -3.19
N VAL A 49 -1.63 15.36 -3.58
CA VAL A 49 -1.36 14.97 -4.96
C VAL A 49 -1.40 13.44 -5.02
N TYR A 50 -2.10 12.91 -6.03
CA TYR A 50 -2.13 11.47 -6.26
C TYR A 50 -0.72 10.94 -6.51
N GLN A 51 -0.32 9.94 -5.76
CA GLN A 51 0.94 9.21 -5.93
C GLN A 51 0.63 7.77 -6.30
N THR A 52 1.33 7.25 -7.31
CA THR A 52 1.24 5.84 -7.65
C THR A 52 1.80 4.96 -6.51
N PRO A 53 1.42 3.67 -6.45
CA PRO A 53 2.01 2.73 -5.48
C PRO A 53 3.53 2.71 -5.51
N GLU A 54 4.14 2.77 -6.70
CA GLU A 54 5.58 2.83 -6.91
C GLU A 54 6.18 4.08 -6.28
N GLN A 55 5.62 5.26 -6.59
CA GLN A 55 6.11 6.54 -6.04
C GLN A 55 6.05 6.60 -4.52
N ARG A 56 5.01 6.01 -3.91
CA ARG A 56 4.90 5.91 -2.45
C ARG A 56 5.98 5.02 -1.87
N LEU A 57 6.25 3.88 -2.51
CA LEU A 57 7.30 2.96 -2.07
C LEU A 57 8.68 3.58 -2.24
N ASP A 58 8.95 4.27 -3.35
CA ASP A 58 10.21 4.97 -3.58
C ASP A 58 10.46 6.05 -2.51
N ALA A 59 9.42 6.81 -2.15
CA ALA A 59 9.52 7.79 -1.06
C ALA A 59 9.85 7.12 0.30
N GLN A 60 9.28 5.96 0.57
CA GLN A 60 9.58 5.18 1.76
C GLN A 60 11.01 4.61 1.74
N LEU A 61 11.45 4.08 0.59
CA LEU A 61 12.82 3.59 0.40
C LEU A 61 13.85 4.71 0.62
N ASN A 62 13.63 5.88 0.05
CA ASN A 62 14.52 7.04 0.24
C ASN A 62 14.66 7.46 1.72
N SER A 63 13.71 7.08 2.58
CA SER A 63 13.83 7.27 4.03
C SER A 63 14.71 6.23 4.73
N LEU A 64 15.03 5.13 4.06
CA LEU A 64 15.83 4.02 4.59
C LEU A 64 17.27 4.04 4.06
N ILE A 65 17.48 4.55 2.85
CA ILE A 65 18.78 4.59 2.17
C ILE A 65 19.15 6.02 1.80
N SER A 66 20.40 6.40 2.10
CA SER A 66 20.92 7.74 1.80
C SER A 66 21.44 7.88 0.36
N THR A 67 21.56 6.78 -0.37
CA THR A 67 22.07 6.75 -1.75
C THR A 67 20.93 6.36 -2.70
N PRO A 68 20.79 7.01 -3.87
CA PRO A 68 19.79 6.61 -4.86
C PRO A 68 19.93 5.12 -5.19
N PRO A 69 18.82 4.39 -5.36
CA PRO A 69 18.86 2.97 -5.64
C PRO A 69 19.66 2.71 -6.90
N PHE A 70 20.57 1.74 -6.83
CA PHE A 70 21.22 1.21 -8.02
C PHE A 70 20.14 0.69 -8.97
N LYS A 71 20.46 0.66 -10.28
CA LYS A 71 19.57 0.05 -11.26
C LYS A 71 19.48 -1.45 -10.94
N VAL A 72 18.44 -1.84 -10.22
CA VAL A 72 18.27 -3.21 -9.73
C VAL A 72 17.72 -4.07 -10.87
N THR A 73 18.35 -5.23 -11.09
CA THR A 73 17.73 -6.27 -11.93
C THR A 73 16.41 -6.71 -11.29
N PRO A 74 15.30 -6.78 -12.03
CA PRO A 74 14.04 -7.24 -11.47
C PRO A 74 14.18 -8.60 -10.77
N ALA A 75 13.50 -8.77 -9.65
CA ALA A 75 13.49 -10.01 -8.91
C ALA A 75 13.03 -11.19 -9.80
N ALA A 76 13.67 -12.33 -9.64
CA ALA A 76 13.28 -13.57 -10.31
C ALA A 76 11.86 -13.99 -9.88
N THR A 77 11.20 -14.82 -10.68
CA THR A 77 9.86 -15.36 -10.36
C THR A 77 9.93 -16.87 -10.19
N VAL A 78 9.17 -17.39 -9.23
CA VAL A 78 9.07 -18.82 -8.94
C VAL A 78 7.61 -19.28 -8.92
N GLY A 79 7.41 -20.57 -9.17
CA GLY A 79 6.11 -21.24 -9.06
C GLY A 79 5.91 -21.92 -7.70
N LEU A 80 4.72 -22.50 -7.53
CA LEU A 80 4.33 -23.20 -6.30
C LEU A 80 5.29 -24.32 -5.86
N PRO A 81 5.80 -25.21 -6.76
CA PRO A 81 6.64 -26.32 -6.31
C PRO A 81 7.92 -25.86 -5.60
N GLU A 82 8.59 -24.86 -6.15
CA GLU A 82 9.83 -24.31 -5.58
C GLU A 82 9.54 -23.54 -4.28
N PHE A 83 8.51 -22.69 -4.29
CA PHE A 83 8.11 -21.94 -3.12
C PHE A 83 7.70 -22.85 -1.96
N ARG A 84 6.89 -23.88 -2.23
CA ARG A 84 6.47 -24.86 -1.24
C ARG A 84 7.65 -25.62 -0.64
N ALA A 85 8.58 -26.07 -1.47
CA ALA A 85 9.79 -26.76 -1.00
C ALA A 85 10.61 -25.87 -0.04
N ALA A 86 10.74 -24.58 -0.32
CA ALA A 86 11.44 -23.63 0.55
C ALA A 86 10.71 -23.41 1.90
N VAL A 87 9.37 -23.34 1.90
CA VAL A 87 8.57 -23.23 3.12
C VAL A 87 8.71 -24.47 3.99
N GLU A 88 8.59 -25.67 3.40
CA GLU A 88 8.71 -26.95 4.10
C GLU A 88 10.13 -27.16 4.68
N ALA A 89 11.16 -26.80 3.94
CA ALA A 89 12.56 -26.92 4.36
C ALA A 89 12.97 -25.87 5.41
N LYS A 90 12.18 -24.80 5.59
CA LYS A 90 12.48 -23.66 6.48
C LYS A 90 13.87 -23.04 6.26
N ASN A 91 14.36 -23.11 5.03
CA ASN A 91 15.69 -22.65 4.63
C ASN A 91 15.69 -21.29 3.93
N ALA A 92 14.54 -20.64 3.81
CA ALA A 92 14.35 -19.35 3.19
C ALA A 92 13.59 -18.38 4.11
N LEU A 93 13.72 -17.10 3.83
CA LEU A 93 12.90 -16.04 4.41
C LEU A 93 11.65 -15.86 3.55
N ILE A 94 10.48 -16.01 4.15
CA ILE A 94 9.18 -15.85 3.47
C ILE A 94 8.56 -14.53 3.92
N LEU A 95 8.23 -13.67 2.95
CA LEU A 95 7.67 -12.34 3.21
C LEU A 95 6.32 -12.18 2.51
N ASP A 96 5.32 -11.74 3.27
CA ASP A 96 3.98 -11.41 2.77
C ASP A 96 3.86 -9.90 2.57
N ALA A 97 3.68 -9.48 1.32
CA ALA A 97 3.57 -8.07 0.93
C ALA A 97 2.13 -7.52 1.06
N ARG A 98 1.16 -8.35 1.45
CA ARG A 98 -0.23 -7.92 1.64
C ARG A 98 -0.35 -7.03 2.89
N PRO A 99 -1.38 -6.15 2.95
CA PRO A 99 -1.72 -5.42 4.16
C PRO A 99 -1.87 -6.34 5.38
N SER A 100 -1.47 -5.87 6.55
CA SER A 100 -1.43 -6.65 7.80
C SER A 100 -2.78 -7.27 8.18
N PHE A 101 -3.89 -6.63 7.81
CA PHE A 101 -5.23 -7.16 8.01
C PHE A 101 -5.42 -8.52 7.32
N PHE A 102 -5.00 -8.66 6.06
CA PHE A 102 -5.09 -9.93 5.33
C PHE A 102 -4.11 -10.96 5.85
N PHE A 103 -2.90 -10.55 6.20
CA PHE A 103 -1.90 -11.42 6.82
C PHE A 103 -2.44 -12.07 8.11
N GLN A 104 -3.07 -11.31 8.98
CA GLN A 104 -3.60 -11.81 10.25
C GLN A 104 -4.76 -12.81 10.07
N GLN A 105 -5.54 -12.70 8.99
CA GLN A 105 -6.61 -13.65 8.67
C GLN A 105 -6.08 -15.00 8.19
N GLY A 106 -4.93 -14.99 7.49
CA GLY A 106 -4.28 -16.20 7.02
C GLY A 106 -3.05 -15.89 6.19
N HIS A 107 -1.96 -16.60 6.46
CA HIS A 107 -0.69 -16.45 5.76
C HIS A 107 0.06 -17.79 5.67
N VAL A 108 1.09 -17.83 4.84
CA VAL A 108 1.97 -18.99 4.69
C VAL A 108 2.74 -19.20 6.01
N PRO A 109 2.79 -20.43 6.57
CA PRO A 109 3.49 -20.68 7.82
C PRO A 109 4.95 -20.22 7.81
N GLY A 110 5.34 -19.47 8.84
CA GLY A 110 6.69 -18.91 8.98
C GLY A 110 6.93 -17.62 8.17
N ALA A 111 5.93 -17.10 7.48
CA ALA A 111 6.04 -15.82 6.80
C ALA A 111 6.05 -14.64 7.80
N LEU A 112 6.81 -13.61 7.48
CA LEU A 112 6.78 -12.31 8.13
C LEU A 112 5.98 -11.33 7.25
N ASN A 113 5.24 -10.42 7.86
CA ASN A 113 4.50 -9.41 7.12
C ASN A 113 5.39 -8.18 6.85
N LEU A 114 5.61 -7.90 5.58
CA LEU A 114 6.31 -6.71 5.10
C LEU A 114 5.42 -6.02 4.07
N ALA A 115 4.38 -5.37 4.57
CA ALA A 115 3.34 -4.78 3.74
C ALA A 115 3.88 -3.66 2.84
N ARG A 116 3.53 -3.68 1.54
CA ARG A 116 3.98 -2.67 0.59
C ARG A 116 3.57 -1.25 1.01
N ASP A 117 2.37 -1.06 1.50
CA ASP A 117 1.83 0.26 1.86
C ASP A 117 2.40 0.83 3.16
N ASN A 118 2.99 -0.01 4.01
CA ASN A 118 3.66 0.37 5.26
C ASN A 118 5.13 -0.06 5.29
N PHE A 119 5.77 -0.22 4.13
CA PHE A 119 7.06 -0.87 3.94
C PHE A 119 8.15 -0.35 4.89
N ALA A 120 8.32 0.98 4.98
CA ALA A 120 9.41 1.55 5.78
C ALA A 120 9.26 1.29 7.28
N ALA A 121 8.04 1.32 7.81
CA ALA A 121 7.79 1.04 9.23
C ALA A 121 7.96 -0.46 9.53
N ASP A 122 7.38 -1.32 8.69
CA ASP A 122 7.48 -2.77 8.83
C ASP A 122 8.93 -3.24 8.68
N TYR A 123 9.67 -2.67 7.69
CA TYR A 123 11.09 -2.97 7.52
C TYR A 123 11.92 -2.60 8.75
N ARG A 124 11.73 -1.39 9.33
CA ARG A 124 12.45 -1.01 10.55
C ARG A 124 12.14 -1.93 11.72
N ALA A 125 10.89 -2.36 11.86
CA ALA A 125 10.49 -3.30 12.92
C ALA A 125 11.14 -4.69 12.74
N LEU A 126 11.28 -5.14 11.50
CA LEU A 126 11.87 -6.43 11.15
C LEU A 126 13.38 -6.38 10.93
N GLU A 127 13.99 -5.19 10.85
CA GLU A 127 15.39 -4.98 10.50
C GLU A 127 16.38 -5.86 11.29
N PRO A 128 16.25 -6.04 12.62
CA PRO A 128 17.14 -6.92 13.37
C PRO A 128 17.13 -8.36 12.86
N THR A 129 15.95 -8.86 12.48
CA THR A 129 15.79 -10.21 11.93
C THR A 129 16.27 -10.29 10.49
N LEU A 130 15.92 -9.30 9.66
CA LEU A 130 16.23 -9.28 8.24
C LEU A 130 17.73 -9.14 7.97
N LYS A 131 18.43 -8.28 8.71
CA LYS A 131 19.89 -8.06 8.54
C LYS A 131 20.74 -9.28 8.88
N THR A 132 20.25 -10.19 9.70
CA THR A 132 20.97 -11.44 10.00
C THR A 132 20.79 -12.50 8.92
N GLN A 133 19.98 -12.22 7.88
CA GLN A 133 19.56 -13.19 6.87
C GLN A 133 19.77 -12.70 5.42
N LEU A 134 20.66 -11.72 5.20
CA LEU A 134 20.90 -11.12 3.89
C LEU A 134 21.32 -12.12 2.79
N ASP A 135 22.04 -13.18 3.18
CA ASP A 135 22.54 -14.21 2.26
C ASP A 135 21.53 -15.35 2.02
N ARG A 136 20.44 -15.40 2.80
CA ARG A 136 19.42 -16.44 2.64
C ARG A 136 18.55 -16.16 1.41
N PRO A 137 18.01 -17.21 0.76
CA PRO A 137 16.95 -17.03 -0.21
C PRO A 137 15.75 -16.31 0.42
N VAL A 138 15.23 -15.31 -0.27
CA VAL A 138 14.04 -14.55 0.14
C VAL A 138 12.95 -14.75 -0.89
N PHE A 139 11.78 -15.18 -0.44
CA PHE A 139 10.60 -15.28 -1.29
C PHE A 139 9.55 -14.27 -0.83
N VAL A 140 9.11 -13.44 -1.76
CA VAL A 140 8.06 -12.45 -1.51
C VAL A 140 6.81 -12.87 -2.25
N TYR A 141 5.67 -12.84 -1.57
CA TYR A 141 4.37 -13.10 -2.19
C TYR A 141 3.35 -12.01 -1.81
N CYS A 142 2.28 -11.95 -2.58
CA CYS A 142 1.09 -11.15 -2.26
C CYS A 142 -0.19 -11.97 -2.50
N SER A 143 -1.30 -11.37 -2.89
CA SER A 143 -2.52 -12.12 -3.16
C SER A 143 -2.37 -13.13 -4.31
N GLY A 144 -1.66 -12.74 -5.37
CA GLY A 144 -1.51 -13.54 -6.60
C GLY A 144 -2.13 -12.84 -7.80
N GLY A 145 -2.13 -13.50 -8.96
CA GLY A 145 -2.72 -12.98 -10.19
C GLY A 145 -2.15 -11.61 -10.62
N ALA A 146 -3.00 -10.58 -10.66
CA ALA A 146 -2.62 -9.23 -11.08
C ALA A 146 -1.97 -8.37 -9.96
N CYS A 147 -1.72 -8.95 -8.78
CA CYS A 147 -1.08 -8.22 -7.68
C CYS A 147 0.39 -7.92 -7.99
N HIS A 148 0.78 -6.65 -7.90
CA HIS A 148 2.14 -6.18 -8.15
C HIS A 148 2.93 -5.89 -6.86
N ASP A 149 2.30 -5.95 -5.69
CA ASP A 149 2.91 -5.55 -4.42
C ASP A 149 4.15 -6.38 -4.08
N SER A 150 4.12 -7.70 -4.33
CA SER A 150 5.27 -8.58 -4.11
C SER A 150 6.47 -8.22 -4.98
N LYS A 151 6.25 -7.80 -6.24
CA LYS A 151 7.33 -7.34 -7.14
C LYS A 151 7.96 -6.04 -6.64
N LEU A 152 7.13 -5.10 -6.17
CA LEU A 152 7.60 -3.83 -5.63
C LEU A 152 8.42 -4.04 -4.36
N VAL A 153 7.93 -4.86 -3.42
CA VAL A 153 8.64 -5.21 -2.19
C VAL A 153 9.94 -5.96 -2.49
N ALA A 154 9.93 -6.91 -3.43
CA ALA A 154 11.13 -7.64 -3.82
C ALA A 154 12.21 -6.72 -4.40
N ASN A 155 11.84 -5.80 -5.29
CA ASN A 155 12.78 -4.81 -5.85
C ASN A 155 13.31 -3.86 -4.76
N ALA A 156 12.48 -3.48 -3.79
CA ALA A 156 12.90 -2.69 -2.64
C ALA A 156 13.95 -3.42 -1.80
N LEU A 157 13.77 -4.70 -1.54
CA LEU A 157 14.73 -5.54 -0.81
C LEU A 157 16.06 -5.68 -1.56
N LEU A 158 16.02 -5.87 -2.89
CA LEU A 158 17.24 -5.86 -3.72
C LEU A 158 17.99 -4.52 -3.60
N SER A 159 17.27 -3.39 -3.56
CA SER A 159 17.85 -2.06 -3.35
C SER A 159 18.46 -1.89 -1.95
N LEU A 160 17.97 -2.64 -0.96
CA LEU A 160 18.47 -2.65 0.41
C LEU A 160 19.62 -3.66 0.63
N GLY A 161 20.08 -4.35 -0.43
CA GLY A 161 21.26 -5.22 -0.40
C GLY A 161 20.98 -6.71 -0.22
N PHE A 162 19.72 -7.15 -0.27
CA PHE A 162 19.40 -8.57 -0.32
C PHE A 162 19.80 -9.14 -1.69
N ALA A 163 20.57 -10.25 -1.70
CA ALA A 163 21.12 -10.78 -2.94
C ALA A 163 20.19 -11.74 -3.69
N ASN A 164 19.43 -12.56 -2.95
CA ASN A 164 18.68 -13.70 -3.48
C ASN A 164 17.18 -13.52 -3.25
N VAL A 165 16.55 -12.56 -3.95
CA VAL A 165 15.12 -12.28 -3.81
C VAL A 165 14.35 -12.78 -5.01
N SER A 166 13.30 -13.56 -4.76
CA SER A 166 12.38 -14.09 -5.75
C SER A 166 10.92 -13.80 -5.40
N VAL A 167 10.07 -13.71 -6.41
CA VAL A 167 8.63 -13.48 -6.26
C VAL A 167 7.87 -14.76 -6.54
N TYR A 168 7.08 -15.21 -5.58
CA TYR A 168 6.11 -16.27 -5.80
C TYR A 168 4.84 -15.67 -6.43
N THR A 169 4.64 -15.99 -7.72
CA THR A 169 3.59 -15.34 -8.54
C THR A 169 2.19 -15.86 -8.27
N GLY A 170 2.04 -17.12 -7.83
CA GLY A 170 0.73 -17.69 -7.46
C GLY A 170 0.13 -17.04 -6.22
N GLY A 171 0.99 -16.58 -5.30
CA GLY A 171 0.60 -15.85 -4.12
C GLY A 171 -0.29 -16.63 -3.16
N TRP A 172 -0.97 -15.89 -2.29
CA TRP A 172 -1.88 -16.45 -1.30
C TRP A 172 -3.05 -17.22 -1.93
N ASP A 173 -3.58 -16.74 -3.04
CA ASP A 173 -4.75 -17.34 -3.67
C ASP A 173 -4.46 -18.75 -4.16
N GLU A 174 -3.30 -18.97 -4.81
CA GLU A 174 -2.88 -20.32 -5.23
C GLU A 174 -2.56 -21.20 -4.02
N TRP A 175 -1.81 -20.67 -3.03
CA TRP A 175 -1.45 -21.41 -1.82
C TRP A 175 -2.68 -21.93 -1.07
N SER A 176 -3.65 -21.06 -0.83
CA SER A 176 -4.89 -21.41 -0.11
C SER A 176 -5.81 -22.33 -0.92
N ALA A 177 -5.92 -22.12 -2.24
CA ALA A 177 -6.73 -22.97 -3.12
C ALA A 177 -6.20 -24.40 -3.20
N GLN A 178 -4.91 -24.62 -3.01
CA GLN A 178 -4.29 -25.95 -2.94
C GLN A 178 -4.46 -26.62 -1.57
N GLY A 179 -5.18 -26.01 -0.63
CA GLY A 179 -5.40 -26.57 0.71
C GLY A 179 -4.11 -26.72 1.53
N LEU A 180 -3.08 -25.94 1.23
CA LEU A 180 -1.79 -26.00 1.93
C LEU A 180 -1.89 -25.40 3.35
N PRO A 181 -0.96 -25.73 4.26
CA PRO A 181 -1.00 -25.24 5.64
C PRO A 181 -1.10 -23.72 5.75
N VAL A 182 -1.89 -23.24 6.71
CA VAL A 182 -2.16 -21.82 6.96
C VAL A 182 -1.86 -21.50 8.41
N ALA A 183 -1.16 -20.39 8.63
CA ALA A 183 -1.03 -19.75 9.94
C ALA A 183 -1.93 -18.52 10.02
N THR A 184 -2.32 -18.11 11.23
CA THR A 184 -3.15 -16.93 11.49
C THR A 184 -2.58 -16.09 12.62
N GLY A 185 -3.01 -14.84 12.73
CA GLY A 185 -2.56 -13.92 13.76
C GLY A 185 -1.30 -13.16 13.35
N ARG A 186 -0.57 -12.61 14.35
CA ARG A 186 0.70 -11.92 14.10
C ARG A 186 1.82 -12.95 13.89
N ALA A 187 2.80 -12.61 13.07
CA ALA A 187 4.05 -13.38 13.02
C ALA A 187 4.67 -13.39 14.42
N SER A 188 4.97 -14.59 14.90
CA SER A 188 5.61 -14.81 16.21
C SER A 188 7.13 -14.68 16.11
#